data_e5ff91b2d328a9e107aed4dad07b4276
#
_entry.id   e5ff91b2d328a9e107aed4dad07b4276
#
_cell.length_a   1.000
_cell.length_b   1.000
_cell.length_c   1.000
_cell.angle_alpha   90.00
_cell.angle_beta   90.00
_cell.angle_gamma   90.00
#
_symmetry.space_group_name_H-M   'P 1'
#
loop_
_entity.id
_entity.type
_entity.pdbx_description
1 polymer ?
#
loop_
_entity_poly.entity_id
_entity_poly.type
_entity_poly.pdbx_seq_one_letter_code
_entity_poly.pdbx_strand_id
1 'polypeptide(L)'
;MIFRQLFDHVSSTYTYLLAGRSGGEALLIDPVLENLEQYLQLISELDLKLVLAIDTHVHADHITALGQLRDRVGCPTMMGQYSKAECVSVKVKDGETIKIDGIELRAMHTPGHTDDSFSFLMPDRVFTGDALLIRGTGRTDFQNGDSYAAYDSLFNKLLHLPDETLVYPAHDYKGWTTSTIIEERRFNPRLQVSSAAEYAKIMSNLHLPDPKLMDIAVPANLACGKIAQISE
;
A
#
# COMPACT_ATOMS: atom_id res chain seq x y z
N MET A 1 9.88 -12.03 -14.78
CA MET A 1 8.81 -11.31 -14.03
C MET A 1 8.53 -9.97 -14.73
N ILE A 2 7.27 -9.63 -14.91
CA ILE A 2 6.83 -8.28 -15.33
C ILE A 2 6.55 -7.48 -14.06
N PHE A 3 7.12 -6.28 -13.98
CA PHE A 3 6.92 -5.32 -12.91
C PHE A 3 6.69 -3.95 -13.51
N ARG A 4 5.61 -3.27 -13.10
CA ARG A 4 5.36 -1.88 -13.46
C ARG A 4 5.00 -1.10 -12.20
N GLN A 5 5.61 0.05 -12.06
CA GLN A 5 5.29 1.07 -11.07
C GLN A 5 4.58 2.20 -11.80
N LEU A 6 3.32 2.43 -11.48
CA LEU A 6 2.43 3.40 -12.13
C LEU A 6 2.18 4.52 -11.12
N PHE A 7 2.25 5.76 -11.57
CA PHE A 7 2.14 6.92 -10.68
C PHE A 7 0.89 7.73 -10.95
N ASP A 8 0.10 7.96 -9.90
CA ASP A 8 -0.97 8.94 -9.90
C ASP A 8 -0.46 10.30 -9.44
N HIS A 9 -0.55 11.30 -10.33
CA HIS A 9 -0.03 12.65 -10.04
C HIS A 9 -0.92 13.45 -9.08
N VAL A 10 -2.19 13.08 -8.91
CA VAL A 10 -3.15 13.82 -8.08
C VAL A 10 -2.97 13.48 -6.61
N SER A 11 -2.92 12.19 -6.30
CA SER A 11 -2.70 11.68 -4.93
C SER A 11 -1.24 11.42 -4.59
N SER A 12 -0.34 11.44 -5.60
CA SER A 12 1.07 11.03 -5.47
C SER A 12 1.23 9.54 -5.09
N THR A 13 0.28 8.70 -5.53
CA THR A 13 0.22 7.28 -5.22
C THR A 13 0.95 6.45 -6.28
N TYR A 14 1.67 5.43 -5.84
CA TYR A 14 2.18 4.36 -6.69
C TYR A 14 1.27 3.15 -6.66
N THR A 15 0.81 2.73 -7.83
CA THR A 15 0.19 1.43 -8.06
C THR A 15 1.21 0.46 -8.65
N TYR A 16 1.23 -0.78 -8.20
CA TYR A 16 2.17 -1.79 -8.67
C TYR A 16 1.46 -2.91 -9.41
N LEU A 17 1.86 -3.17 -10.67
CA LEU A 17 1.46 -4.33 -11.46
C LEU A 17 2.57 -5.38 -11.43
N LEU A 18 2.22 -6.59 -11.02
CA LEU A 18 3.13 -7.74 -10.99
C LEU A 18 2.54 -8.91 -11.78
N ALA A 19 3.38 -9.56 -12.60
CA ALA A 19 3.05 -10.82 -13.27
C ALA A 19 4.31 -11.68 -13.38
N GLY A 20 4.18 -12.98 -13.21
CA GLY A 20 5.32 -13.92 -13.28
C GLY A 20 5.95 -13.96 -14.68
N ARG A 21 5.12 -13.85 -15.73
CA ARG A 21 5.50 -13.92 -17.15
C ARG A 21 4.49 -13.19 -18.04
N SER A 22 4.83 -12.95 -19.30
CA SER A 22 3.88 -12.51 -20.31
C SER A 22 2.84 -13.60 -20.58
N GLY A 23 1.60 -13.20 -20.83
CA GLY A 23 0.46 -14.12 -21.00
C GLY A 23 0.04 -14.83 -19.71
N GLY A 24 0.56 -14.42 -18.55
CA GLY A 24 0.31 -15.05 -17.27
C GLY A 24 -0.71 -14.33 -16.40
N GLU A 25 -0.83 -14.82 -15.17
CA GLU A 25 -1.66 -14.17 -14.16
C GLU A 25 -0.94 -12.96 -13.57
N ALA A 26 -1.71 -11.93 -13.23
CA ALA A 26 -1.22 -10.68 -12.68
C ALA A 26 -1.99 -10.25 -11.43
N LEU A 27 -1.34 -9.42 -10.61
CA LEU A 27 -1.97 -8.71 -9.51
C LEU A 27 -1.66 -7.21 -9.57
N LEU A 28 -2.54 -6.42 -8.96
CA LEU A 28 -2.33 -4.98 -8.70
C LEU A 28 -2.27 -4.73 -7.19
N ILE A 29 -1.40 -3.81 -6.77
CA ILE A 29 -1.32 -3.31 -5.40
C ILE A 29 -1.60 -1.81 -5.42
N ASP A 30 -2.48 -1.34 -4.54
CA ASP A 30 -2.93 0.05 -4.35
C ASP A 30 -3.43 0.72 -5.65
N PRO A 31 -4.43 0.13 -6.35
CA PRO A 31 -4.94 0.70 -7.61
C PRO A 31 -5.85 1.90 -7.35
N VAL A 32 -5.52 3.04 -7.95
CA VAL A 32 -6.28 4.30 -7.91
C VAL A 32 -7.43 4.27 -8.93
N LEU A 33 -8.63 4.68 -8.52
CA LEU A 33 -9.84 4.58 -9.36
C LEU A 33 -9.73 5.40 -10.65
N GLU A 34 -9.18 6.58 -10.59
CA GLU A 34 -9.02 7.50 -11.74
C GLU A 34 -8.15 6.90 -12.84
N ASN A 35 -7.26 5.97 -12.50
CA ASN A 35 -6.35 5.30 -13.44
C ASN A 35 -6.86 3.92 -13.91
N LEU A 36 -8.10 3.54 -13.61
CA LEU A 36 -8.68 2.22 -13.92
C LEU A 36 -8.49 1.82 -15.39
N GLU A 37 -8.82 2.71 -16.34
CA GLU A 37 -8.72 2.42 -17.78
C GLU A 37 -7.26 2.19 -18.22
N GLN A 38 -6.32 2.92 -17.64
CA GLN A 38 -4.88 2.70 -17.88
C GLN A 38 -4.44 1.31 -17.40
N TYR A 39 -4.92 0.84 -16.26
CA TYR A 39 -4.60 -0.51 -15.78
C TYR A 39 -5.16 -1.58 -16.70
N LEU A 40 -6.43 -1.46 -17.11
CA LEU A 40 -7.07 -2.41 -18.01
C LEU A 40 -6.41 -2.44 -19.40
N GLN A 41 -6.03 -1.28 -19.93
CA GLN A 41 -5.27 -1.18 -21.18
C GLN A 41 -3.93 -1.91 -21.06
N LEU A 42 -3.15 -1.62 -20.04
CA LEU A 42 -1.83 -2.22 -19.81
C LEU A 42 -1.92 -3.75 -19.64
N ILE A 43 -2.91 -4.23 -18.90
CA ILE A 43 -3.19 -5.66 -18.70
C ILE A 43 -3.49 -6.32 -20.07
N SER A 44 -4.32 -5.68 -20.90
CA SER A 44 -4.64 -6.17 -22.25
C SER A 44 -3.42 -6.16 -23.19
N GLU A 45 -2.63 -5.09 -23.20
CA GLU A 45 -1.43 -4.96 -24.05
C GLU A 45 -0.35 -6.00 -23.70
N LEU A 46 -0.25 -6.38 -22.43
CA LEU A 46 0.71 -7.38 -21.96
C LEU A 46 0.15 -8.81 -21.99
N ASP A 47 -1.08 -8.99 -22.52
CA ASP A 47 -1.80 -10.28 -22.56
C ASP A 47 -1.91 -10.95 -21.17
N LEU A 48 -2.18 -10.15 -20.13
CA LEU A 48 -2.26 -10.61 -18.76
C LEU A 48 -3.69 -10.90 -18.33
N LYS A 49 -3.84 -11.82 -17.38
CA LYS A 49 -5.10 -12.07 -16.68
C LYS A 49 -5.00 -11.51 -15.27
N LEU A 50 -5.72 -10.44 -14.96
CA LEU A 50 -5.79 -9.93 -13.58
C LEU A 50 -6.56 -10.92 -12.70
N VAL A 51 -5.90 -11.49 -11.69
CA VAL A 51 -6.47 -12.48 -10.78
C VAL A 51 -6.55 -11.99 -9.34
N LEU A 52 -6.00 -10.82 -9.03
CA LEU A 52 -6.06 -10.24 -7.70
C LEU A 52 -5.80 -8.73 -7.74
N ALA A 53 -6.55 -7.97 -6.96
CA ALA A 53 -6.26 -6.58 -6.65
C ALA A 53 -6.21 -6.40 -5.13
N ILE A 54 -5.18 -5.71 -4.62
CA ILE A 54 -4.87 -5.59 -3.20
C ILE A 54 -4.76 -4.12 -2.83
N ASP A 55 -5.36 -3.69 -1.71
CA ASP A 55 -4.97 -2.46 -1.03
C ASP A 55 -4.16 -2.78 0.22
N THR A 56 -3.10 -2.02 0.45
CA THR A 56 -2.23 -2.15 1.64
C THR A 56 -2.94 -1.71 2.91
N HIS A 57 -3.84 -0.73 2.81
CA HIS A 57 -4.65 -0.18 3.90
C HIS A 57 -5.86 0.56 3.34
N VAL A 58 -6.73 1.10 4.20
CA VAL A 58 -7.82 2.00 3.77
C VAL A 58 -7.23 3.38 3.50
N HIS A 59 -7.10 3.75 2.22
CA HIS A 59 -6.54 5.03 1.78
C HIS A 59 -7.46 6.21 2.10
N ALA A 60 -6.87 7.38 2.43
CA ALA A 60 -7.59 8.63 2.72
C ALA A 60 -7.38 9.72 1.66
N ASP A 61 -6.49 9.51 0.71
CA ASP A 61 -6.01 10.48 -0.27
C ASP A 61 -6.54 10.27 -1.68
N HIS A 62 -7.01 9.06 -1.98
CA HIS A 62 -7.61 8.67 -3.26
C HIS A 62 -8.71 7.62 -3.07
N ILE A 63 -9.52 7.42 -4.10
CA ILE A 63 -10.51 6.34 -4.14
C ILE A 63 -9.89 5.11 -4.78
N THR A 64 -10.05 3.95 -4.15
CA THR A 64 -9.53 2.68 -4.66
C THR A 64 -10.32 2.18 -5.86
N ALA A 65 -9.62 1.53 -6.81
CA ALA A 65 -10.23 0.83 -7.94
C ALA A 65 -10.70 -0.60 -7.61
N LEU A 66 -10.52 -1.11 -6.39
CA LEU A 66 -10.80 -2.51 -6.04
C LEU A 66 -12.19 -2.98 -6.51
N GLY A 67 -13.24 -2.23 -6.18
CA GLY A 67 -14.60 -2.60 -6.54
C GLY A 67 -14.83 -2.59 -8.06
N GLN A 68 -14.30 -1.59 -8.75
CA GLN A 68 -14.44 -1.49 -10.22
C GLN A 68 -13.66 -2.60 -10.96
N LEU A 69 -12.46 -2.93 -10.49
CA LEU A 69 -11.69 -4.06 -11.03
C LEU A 69 -12.44 -5.37 -10.82
N ARG A 70 -12.98 -5.62 -9.64
CA ARG A 70 -13.82 -6.80 -9.40
C ARG A 70 -15.03 -6.84 -10.32
N ASP A 71 -15.76 -5.74 -10.42
CA ASP A 71 -17.02 -5.69 -11.18
C ASP A 71 -16.79 -5.79 -12.71
N ARG A 72 -15.63 -5.30 -13.24
CA ARG A 72 -15.31 -5.28 -14.67
C ARG A 72 -14.57 -6.51 -15.18
N VAL A 73 -13.66 -7.07 -14.41
CA VAL A 73 -12.81 -8.20 -14.85
C VAL A 73 -12.97 -9.44 -13.96
N GLY A 74 -13.80 -9.38 -12.91
CA GLY A 74 -14.11 -10.53 -12.07
C GLY A 74 -12.96 -10.96 -11.16
N CYS A 75 -11.92 -10.12 -10.95
CA CYS A 75 -10.83 -10.48 -10.07
C CYS A 75 -11.24 -10.36 -8.59
N PRO A 76 -10.83 -11.28 -7.72
CA PRO A 76 -10.91 -11.12 -6.28
C PRO A 76 -10.20 -9.85 -5.79
N THR A 77 -10.72 -9.26 -4.72
CA THR A 77 -10.13 -8.11 -4.03
C THR A 77 -9.64 -8.52 -2.66
N MET A 78 -8.55 -7.94 -2.18
CA MET A 78 -7.91 -8.34 -0.92
C MET A 78 -7.48 -7.12 -0.10
N MET A 79 -7.61 -7.23 1.21
CA MET A 79 -6.99 -6.35 2.21
C MET A 79 -6.54 -7.18 3.42
N GLY A 80 -5.77 -6.57 4.31
CA GLY A 80 -5.38 -7.18 5.57
C GLY A 80 -6.58 -7.54 6.46
N GLN A 81 -6.42 -8.55 7.31
CA GLN A 81 -7.50 -9.07 8.19
C GLN A 81 -8.10 -8.03 9.14
N TYR A 82 -7.37 -6.96 9.44
CA TYR A 82 -7.81 -5.90 10.34
C TYR A 82 -8.58 -4.79 9.63
N SER A 83 -8.62 -4.78 8.30
CA SER A 83 -9.41 -3.83 7.54
C SER A 83 -10.90 -3.97 7.86
N LYS A 84 -11.59 -2.83 7.99
CA LYS A 84 -13.03 -2.75 8.18
C LYS A 84 -13.83 -2.77 6.87
N ALA A 85 -13.13 -2.81 5.71
CA ALA A 85 -13.78 -2.96 4.42
C ALA A 85 -14.39 -4.36 4.30
N GLU A 86 -15.73 -4.45 4.38
CA GLU A 86 -16.45 -5.72 4.29
C GLU A 86 -16.68 -6.19 2.85
N CYS A 87 -16.43 -5.29 1.89
CA CYS A 87 -16.66 -5.52 0.46
C CYS A 87 -15.55 -6.32 -0.23
N VAL A 88 -14.40 -6.54 0.41
CA VAL A 88 -13.27 -7.30 -0.17
C VAL A 88 -13.56 -8.80 -0.16
N SER A 89 -13.07 -9.49 -1.20
CA SER A 89 -13.29 -10.94 -1.36
C SER A 89 -12.50 -11.76 -0.36
N VAL A 90 -11.30 -11.30 0.02
CA VAL A 90 -10.34 -12.00 0.88
C VAL A 90 -9.74 -11.05 1.90
N LYS A 91 -9.63 -11.49 3.13
CA LYS A 91 -8.85 -10.82 4.19
C LYS A 91 -7.63 -11.67 4.53
N VAL A 92 -6.45 -11.19 4.15
CA VAL A 92 -5.17 -11.90 4.37
C VAL A 92 -4.70 -11.73 5.81
N LYS A 93 -4.17 -12.82 6.38
CA LYS A 93 -3.61 -12.82 7.75
C LYS A 93 -2.13 -12.46 7.75
N ASP A 94 -1.65 -11.97 8.91
CA ASP A 94 -0.22 -11.75 9.12
C ASP A 94 0.58 -13.04 8.93
N GLY A 95 1.67 -12.97 8.17
CA GLY A 95 2.54 -14.08 7.82
C GLY A 95 2.02 -15.00 6.70
N GLU A 96 0.79 -14.80 6.21
CA GLU A 96 0.21 -15.60 5.13
C GLU A 96 0.91 -15.31 3.80
N THR A 97 1.04 -16.34 2.96
CA THR A 97 1.68 -16.23 1.64
C THR A 97 0.64 -16.31 0.53
N ILE A 98 0.62 -15.30 -0.31
CA ILE A 98 -0.19 -15.22 -1.53
C ILE A 98 0.65 -15.74 -2.69
N LYS A 99 0.10 -16.68 -3.48
CA LYS A 99 0.80 -17.29 -4.63
C LYS A 99 0.00 -17.09 -5.91
N ILE A 100 0.63 -16.52 -6.92
CA ILE A 100 0.05 -16.27 -8.24
C ILE A 100 1.13 -16.51 -9.31
N ASP A 101 0.94 -17.49 -10.17
CA ASP A 101 1.77 -17.80 -11.37
C ASP A 101 3.28 -17.48 -11.21
N GLY A 102 3.91 -18.04 -10.17
CA GLY A 102 5.34 -17.85 -9.89
C GLY A 102 5.68 -16.60 -9.08
N ILE A 103 4.70 -15.82 -8.64
CA ILE A 103 4.85 -14.73 -7.67
C ILE A 103 4.46 -15.24 -6.29
N GLU A 104 5.29 -14.95 -5.29
CA GLU A 104 4.98 -15.18 -3.89
C GLU A 104 5.10 -13.87 -3.11
N LEU A 105 4.01 -13.47 -2.45
CA LEU A 105 3.94 -12.31 -1.56
C LEU A 105 3.64 -12.79 -0.15
N ARG A 106 4.51 -12.50 0.80
CA ARG A 106 4.23 -12.70 2.22
C ARG A 106 3.59 -11.45 2.80
N ALA A 107 2.38 -11.58 3.32
CA ALA A 107 1.68 -10.50 4.01
C ALA A 107 2.31 -10.26 5.39
N MET A 108 2.55 -9.00 5.73
CA MET A 108 3.11 -8.57 7.01
C MET A 108 2.20 -7.48 7.60
N HIS A 109 1.60 -7.70 8.76
CA HIS A 109 0.86 -6.65 9.45
C HIS A 109 1.85 -5.59 9.97
N THR A 110 1.75 -4.38 9.46
CA THR A 110 2.62 -3.24 9.76
C THR A 110 1.80 -2.03 10.20
N PRO A 111 1.05 -2.13 11.32
CA PRO A 111 0.21 -1.04 11.80
C PRO A 111 1.03 0.17 12.24
N GLY A 112 0.36 1.32 12.29
CA GLY A 112 0.93 2.56 12.79
C GLY A 112 0.53 3.78 11.99
N HIS A 113 0.59 3.74 10.65
CA HIS A 113 -0.08 4.73 9.81
C HIS A 113 -1.61 4.58 9.95
N THR A 114 -2.09 3.38 9.73
CA THR A 114 -3.45 2.94 10.11
C THR A 114 -3.37 1.64 10.91
N ASP A 115 -4.45 1.27 11.61
CA ASP A 115 -4.54 0.01 12.36
C ASP A 115 -4.62 -1.22 11.44
N ASP A 116 -5.05 -1.04 10.19
CA ASP A 116 -5.21 -2.09 9.19
C ASP A 116 -4.05 -2.20 8.17
N SER A 117 -2.99 -1.42 8.32
CA SER A 117 -1.85 -1.39 7.38
C SER A 117 -1.14 -2.73 7.25
N PHE A 118 -0.91 -3.16 6.01
CA PHE A 118 -0.10 -4.33 5.66
C PHE A 118 1.00 -3.96 4.67
N SER A 119 2.14 -4.63 4.79
CA SER A 119 3.21 -4.65 3.79
C SER A 119 3.26 -6.01 3.12
N PHE A 120 3.72 -6.07 1.87
CA PHE A 120 3.80 -7.31 1.09
C PHE A 120 5.24 -7.56 0.66
N LEU A 121 5.85 -8.63 1.18
CA LEU A 121 7.26 -8.98 0.97
C LEU A 121 7.40 -10.03 -0.13
N MET A 122 8.28 -9.75 -1.09
CA MET A 122 8.86 -10.70 -2.04
C MET A 122 10.32 -11.01 -1.66
N PRO A 123 10.99 -12.00 -2.31
CA PRO A 123 12.38 -12.33 -1.98
C PRO A 123 13.37 -11.17 -2.09
N ASP A 124 13.14 -10.20 -2.97
CA ASP A 124 14.05 -9.09 -3.28
C ASP A 124 13.48 -7.70 -2.97
N ARG A 125 12.19 -7.60 -2.63
CA ARG A 125 11.51 -6.31 -2.45
C ARG A 125 10.35 -6.39 -1.48
N VAL A 126 9.96 -5.23 -0.94
CA VAL A 126 8.79 -5.07 -0.08
C VAL A 126 7.95 -3.88 -0.52
N PHE A 127 6.63 -4.09 -0.64
CA PHE A 127 5.63 -3.05 -0.86
C PHE A 127 5.13 -2.62 0.52
N THR A 128 5.47 -1.42 0.93
CA THR A 128 5.34 -1.00 2.32
C THR A 128 4.07 -0.22 2.64
N GLY A 129 3.22 0.03 1.61
CA GLY A 129 2.12 0.96 1.81
C GLY A 129 2.66 2.29 2.35
N ASP A 130 2.00 2.84 3.34
CA ASP A 130 2.43 4.04 4.04
C ASP A 130 3.16 3.76 5.38
N ALA A 131 3.52 2.51 5.67
CA ALA A 131 4.34 2.23 6.84
C ALA A 131 5.74 2.84 6.70
N LEU A 132 6.43 2.59 5.58
CA LEU A 132 7.76 3.12 5.28
C LEU A 132 7.76 3.80 3.91
N LEU A 133 8.07 5.09 3.88
CA LEU A 133 8.25 5.89 2.67
C LEU A 133 9.73 6.16 2.41
N ILE A 134 10.07 6.62 1.20
CA ILE A 134 11.46 6.99 0.88
C ILE A 134 11.83 8.27 1.65
N ARG A 135 12.75 8.15 2.59
CA ARG A 135 13.17 9.21 3.52
C ARG A 135 12.01 9.80 4.34
N GLY A 136 11.05 8.92 4.69
CA GLY A 136 9.88 9.26 5.50
C GLY A 136 9.15 8.03 6.02
N THR A 137 8.06 8.26 6.71
CA THR A 137 7.09 7.24 7.13
C THR A 137 5.70 7.82 6.99
N GLY A 138 4.66 7.01 6.99
CA GLY A 138 3.30 7.51 7.08
C GLY A 138 3.09 8.32 8.36
N ARG A 139 2.11 9.22 8.34
CA ARG A 139 1.62 9.93 9.53
C ARG A 139 0.91 8.94 10.46
N THR A 140 0.78 9.29 11.73
CA THR A 140 0.19 8.40 12.75
C THR A 140 -0.93 9.07 13.56
N ASP A 141 -1.47 10.17 13.07
CA ASP A 141 -2.44 11.03 13.77
C ASP A 141 -3.86 10.89 13.21
N PHE A 142 -4.11 9.99 12.22
CA PHE A 142 -5.41 9.68 11.64
C PHE A 142 -5.70 8.18 11.61
N GLN A 143 -6.94 7.80 11.32
CA GLN A 143 -7.40 6.43 11.03
C GLN A 143 -6.89 5.38 12.03
N ASN A 144 -7.01 5.67 13.33
CA ASN A 144 -6.45 4.85 14.42
C ASN A 144 -4.93 4.64 14.31
N GLY A 145 -4.21 5.62 13.75
CA GLY A 145 -2.77 5.61 13.72
C GLY A 145 -2.17 5.63 15.13
N ASP A 146 -1.00 5.00 15.26
CA ASP A 146 -0.27 4.89 16.53
C ASP A 146 1.22 4.90 16.27
N SER A 147 1.91 5.90 16.81
CA SER A 147 3.35 6.06 16.61
C SER A 147 4.20 4.98 17.30
N TYR A 148 3.72 4.36 18.37
CA TYR A 148 4.40 3.22 19.01
C TYR A 148 4.24 1.94 18.18
N ALA A 149 3.05 1.69 17.65
CA ALA A 149 2.82 0.60 16.70
C ALA A 149 3.63 0.80 15.41
N ALA A 150 3.72 2.05 14.89
CA ALA A 150 4.57 2.38 13.75
C ALA A 150 6.04 2.09 14.03
N TYR A 151 6.55 2.49 15.20
CA TYR A 151 7.90 2.16 15.61
C TYR A 151 8.15 0.65 15.64
N ASP A 152 7.24 -0.14 16.22
CA ASP A 152 7.36 -1.60 16.24
C ASP A 152 7.39 -2.18 14.83
N SER A 153 6.48 -1.75 13.97
CA SER A 153 6.40 -2.18 12.56
C SER A 153 7.67 -1.84 11.77
N LEU A 154 8.23 -0.67 12.00
CA LEU A 154 9.47 -0.22 11.36
C LEU A 154 10.69 -0.95 11.92
N PHE A 155 10.93 -0.82 13.22
CA PHE A 155 12.18 -1.25 13.83
C PHE A 155 12.24 -2.75 14.11
N ASN A 156 11.12 -3.43 14.39
CA ASN A 156 11.09 -4.85 14.70
C ASN A 156 10.66 -5.75 13.53
N LYS A 157 10.18 -5.18 12.41
CA LYS A 157 9.79 -5.94 11.23
C LYS A 157 10.51 -5.48 9.97
N LEU A 158 10.21 -4.28 9.43
CA LEU A 158 10.71 -3.83 8.13
C LEU A 158 12.23 -3.64 8.10
N LEU A 159 12.80 -2.98 9.11
CA LEU A 159 14.25 -2.76 9.17
C LEU A 159 15.07 -4.01 9.52
N HIS A 160 14.43 -5.14 9.83
CA HIS A 160 15.10 -6.45 9.97
C HIS A 160 15.19 -7.23 8.65
N LEU A 161 14.56 -6.75 7.58
CA LEU A 161 14.74 -7.32 6.24
C LEU A 161 16.19 -7.14 5.78
N PRO A 162 16.69 -7.98 4.84
CA PRO A 162 18.02 -7.83 4.26
C PRO A 162 18.29 -6.42 3.75
N ASP A 163 19.52 -5.95 3.90
CA ASP A 163 19.93 -4.58 3.58
C ASP A 163 19.62 -4.16 2.14
N GLU A 164 19.75 -5.07 1.20
CA GLU A 164 19.51 -4.89 -0.24
C GLU A 164 18.05 -5.01 -0.65
N THR A 165 17.13 -5.34 0.27
CA THR A 165 15.70 -5.43 -0.06
C THR A 165 15.20 -4.07 -0.56
N LEU A 166 14.65 -4.06 -1.78
CA LEU A 166 14.10 -2.87 -2.40
C LEU A 166 12.80 -2.45 -1.69
N VAL A 167 12.68 -1.18 -1.40
CA VAL A 167 11.50 -0.57 -0.76
C VAL A 167 10.65 0.14 -1.80
N TYR A 168 9.40 -0.27 -1.91
CA TYR A 168 8.38 0.31 -2.79
C TYR A 168 7.20 0.81 -1.95
N PRO A 169 7.12 2.13 -1.67
CA PRO A 169 6.05 2.72 -0.86
C PRO A 169 4.77 2.96 -1.67
N ALA A 170 3.65 3.19 -0.99
CA ALA A 170 2.43 3.63 -1.68
C ALA A 170 2.54 5.09 -2.17
N HIS A 171 3.31 5.94 -1.50
CA HIS A 171 3.40 7.35 -1.87
C HIS A 171 4.84 7.85 -1.99
N ASP A 172 5.04 8.80 -2.93
CA ASP A 172 6.20 9.69 -2.94
C ASP A 172 5.83 11.07 -3.47
N TYR A 173 6.29 12.10 -2.77
CA TYR A 173 5.98 13.52 -3.07
C TYR A 173 7.17 14.25 -3.72
N LYS A 174 8.26 13.54 -4.03
CA LYS A 174 9.53 14.09 -4.54
C LYS A 174 9.95 13.50 -5.88
N GLY A 175 9.22 12.51 -6.39
CA GLY A 175 9.53 11.81 -7.63
C GLY A 175 10.53 10.66 -7.45
N TRP A 176 10.73 10.14 -6.22
CA TRP A 176 11.57 8.99 -5.96
C TRP A 176 10.77 7.71 -6.14
N THR A 177 11.35 6.73 -6.83
CA THR A 177 10.63 5.53 -7.24
C THR A 177 10.92 4.31 -6.38
N THR A 178 12.10 4.24 -5.77
CA THR A 178 12.52 3.11 -4.94
C THR A 178 13.66 3.51 -4.00
N SER A 179 13.82 2.76 -2.94
CA SER A 179 14.94 2.82 -2.00
C SER A 179 15.34 1.40 -1.60
N THR A 180 16.20 1.25 -0.61
CA THR A 180 16.57 -0.03 0.01
C THR A 180 16.44 0.07 1.53
N ILE A 181 16.35 -1.07 2.21
CA ILE A 181 16.29 -1.12 3.66
C ILE A 181 17.53 -0.46 4.28
N ILE A 182 18.72 -0.70 3.73
CA ILE A 182 19.95 -0.06 4.25
C ILE A 182 19.95 1.46 4.06
N GLU A 183 19.41 1.95 2.93
CA GLU A 183 19.31 3.39 2.71
C GLU A 183 18.34 4.03 3.69
N GLU A 184 17.17 3.42 3.90
CA GLU A 184 16.20 3.96 4.85
C GLU A 184 16.73 3.92 6.28
N ARG A 185 17.41 2.84 6.67
CA ARG A 185 18.06 2.75 8.00
C ARG A 185 19.09 3.85 8.21
N ARG A 186 19.85 4.22 7.16
CA ARG A 186 20.94 5.20 7.27
C ARG A 186 20.50 6.65 7.09
N PHE A 187 19.53 6.89 6.21
CA PHE A 187 19.28 8.24 5.70
C PHE A 187 17.85 8.74 5.93
N ASN A 188 16.93 7.88 6.38
CA ASN A 188 15.60 8.32 6.71
C ASN A 188 15.61 9.13 8.01
N PRO A 189 15.27 10.44 7.97
CA PRO A 189 15.41 11.30 9.15
C PRO A 189 14.46 10.92 10.29
N ARG A 190 13.34 10.23 10.00
CA ARG A 190 12.39 9.77 11.02
C ARG A 190 12.87 8.49 11.74
N LEU A 191 13.86 7.80 11.18
CA LEU A 191 14.41 6.57 11.74
C LEU A 191 15.73 6.77 12.51
N GLN A 192 16.23 8.02 12.59
CA GLN A 192 17.43 8.37 13.36
C GLN A 192 17.07 8.60 14.83
N VAL A 193 16.49 7.59 15.47
CA VAL A 193 16.02 7.62 16.86
C VAL A 193 16.50 6.39 17.62
N SER A 194 16.63 6.49 18.93
CA SER A 194 17.09 5.40 19.79
C SER A 194 15.95 4.70 20.54
N SER A 195 14.73 5.22 20.47
CA SER A 195 13.58 4.69 21.20
C SER A 195 12.24 5.04 20.54
N ALA A 196 11.21 4.23 20.86
CA ALA A 196 9.84 4.50 20.45
C ALA A 196 9.32 5.86 20.94
N ALA A 197 9.75 6.30 22.12
CA ALA A 197 9.36 7.60 22.66
C ALA A 197 9.95 8.78 21.85
N GLU A 198 11.19 8.65 21.37
CA GLU A 198 11.79 9.65 20.48
C GLU A 198 11.08 9.67 19.11
N TYR A 199 10.76 8.49 18.55
CA TYR A 199 9.98 8.41 17.32
C TYR A 199 8.60 9.05 17.50
N ALA A 200 7.87 8.71 18.56
CA ALA A 200 6.56 9.28 18.86
C ALA A 200 6.61 10.82 19.01
N LYS A 201 7.68 11.34 19.60
CA LYS A 201 7.92 12.79 19.69
C LYS A 201 8.14 13.43 18.31
N ILE A 202 8.84 12.78 17.39
CA ILE A 202 8.98 13.27 16.02
C ILE A 202 7.60 13.30 15.37
N MET A 203 6.84 12.19 15.46
CA MET A 203 5.54 12.06 14.82
C MET A 203 4.51 13.08 15.34
N SER A 204 4.48 13.34 16.64
CA SER A 204 3.59 14.35 17.24
C SER A 204 3.91 15.79 16.87
N ASN A 205 5.12 16.05 16.37
CA ASN A 205 5.52 17.38 15.87
C ASN A 205 5.39 17.54 14.34
N LEU A 206 4.84 16.55 13.65
CA LEU A 206 4.56 16.66 12.22
C LEU A 206 3.26 17.46 12.02
N HIS A 207 3.40 18.71 11.62
CA HIS A 207 2.26 19.56 11.26
C HIS A 207 1.96 19.38 9.76
N LEU A 208 1.38 18.26 9.38
CA LEU A 208 1.00 17.98 8.00
C LEU A 208 -0.44 18.45 7.75
N PRO A 209 -0.75 19.00 6.55
CA PRO A 209 -2.14 19.29 6.19
C PRO A 209 -2.96 18.01 6.18
N ASP A 210 -4.27 18.14 6.38
CA ASP A 210 -5.18 17.01 6.31
C ASP A 210 -5.27 16.46 4.87
N PRO A 211 -5.44 15.14 4.69
CA PRO A 211 -5.69 14.56 3.38
C PRO A 211 -6.95 15.18 2.77
N LYS A 212 -6.82 15.76 1.57
CA LYS A 212 -7.90 16.55 0.93
C LYS A 212 -9.20 15.80 0.71
N LEU A 213 -9.12 14.47 0.56
CA LEU A 213 -10.28 13.61 0.25
C LEU A 213 -10.71 12.72 1.42
N MET A 214 -10.18 12.89 2.62
CA MET A 214 -10.38 11.98 3.74
C MET A 214 -11.86 11.68 4.02
N ASP A 215 -12.70 12.73 4.04
CA ASP A 215 -14.14 12.59 4.33
C ASP A 215 -14.92 11.86 3.23
N ILE A 216 -14.36 11.77 2.02
CA ILE A 216 -14.94 11.09 0.86
C ILE A 216 -14.28 9.74 0.63
N ALA A 217 -12.94 9.69 0.65
CA ALA A 217 -12.18 8.51 0.29
C ALA A 217 -12.31 7.39 1.34
N VAL A 218 -12.22 7.71 2.63
CA VAL A 218 -12.30 6.67 3.68
C VAL A 218 -13.64 5.92 3.65
N PRO A 219 -14.83 6.58 3.67
CA PRO A 219 -16.09 5.84 3.55
C PRO A 219 -16.25 5.13 2.20
N ALA A 220 -15.79 5.73 1.09
CA ALA A 220 -15.83 5.09 -0.22
C ALA A 220 -14.95 3.83 -0.25
N ASN A 221 -13.74 3.87 0.30
CA ASN A 221 -12.78 2.76 0.31
C ASN A 221 -13.20 1.63 1.25
N LEU A 222 -13.88 1.94 2.35
CA LEU A 222 -14.58 0.93 3.16
C LEU A 222 -15.67 0.17 2.37
N ALA A 223 -16.18 0.79 1.29
CA ALA A 223 -17.13 0.21 0.34
C ALA A 223 -16.46 -0.18 -1.00
N CYS A 224 -15.13 -0.43 -1.03
CA CYS A 224 -14.32 -0.77 -2.21
C CYS A 224 -14.41 0.28 -3.35
N GLY A 225 -14.32 1.55 -3.02
CA GLY A 225 -14.36 2.65 -3.99
C GLY A 225 -15.77 3.02 -4.46
N LYS A 226 -16.83 2.56 -3.79
CA LYS A 226 -18.20 2.98 -4.10
C LYS A 226 -18.51 4.29 -3.37
N ILE A 227 -18.66 5.36 -4.14
CA ILE A 227 -19.15 6.64 -3.61
C ILE A 227 -20.64 6.48 -3.34
N ALA A 228 -21.09 6.76 -2.11
CA ALA A 228 -22.51 6.84 -1.80
C ALA A 228 -23.14 7.91 -2.70
N GLN A 229 -24.17 7.52 -3.48
CA GLN A 229 -24.97 8.53 -4.18
C GLN A 229 -25.62 9.41 -3.11
N ILE A 230 -25.23 10.67 -3.06
CA ILE A 230 -25.97 11.67 -2.29
C ILE A 230 -27.31 11.78 -3.02
N SER A 231 -28.37 11.21 -2.44
CA SER A 231 -29.73 11.43 -2.91
C SER A 231 -30.03 12.92 -2.72
N GLU A 232 -30.18 13.65 -3.83
CA GLU A 232 -30.70 15.02 -3.87
C GLU A 232 -32.10 15.11 -3.25
#